data_ff004f29b21302627f31b6b967253394
#
_entry.id   ff004f29b21302627f31b6b967253394
#
_cell.length_a   1.000
_cell.length_b   1.000
_cell.length_c   1.000
_cell.angle_alpha   90.00
_cell.angle_beta   90.00
_cell.angle_gamma   90.00
#
_symmetry.space_group_name_H-M   'P 1'
#
loop_
_entity.id
_entity.type
_entity.pdbx_description
1 polymer ?
#
loop_
_entity_poly.entity_id
_entity_poly.type
_entity_poly.pdbx_seq_one_letter_code
_entity_poly.pdbx_strand_id
1 'polypeptide(L)'
;MVQVENEYGAFAENKAYIGAIRDIVKESGFDDVQLFQCDWSSNFKKNGLDDLLWTINVGAGSNIKSQFAALKEARPETTLMCSEFWSGWFDHWGDKHATRSS
;
A
#
# COMPACT_ATOMS: atom_id res chain seq x y z
N MET A 1 -1.08 -6.10 -13.20
CA MET A 1 -1.62 -5.17 -12.18
C MET A 1 -0.86 -3.85 -12.27
N VAL A 2 -1.53 -2.73 -12.01
CA VAL A 2 -0.89 -1.40 -11.99
C VAL A 2 -1.20 -0.72 -10.66
N GLN A 3 -0.17 -0.19 -10.02
CA GLN A 3 -0.27 0.52 -8.76
C GLN A 3 -0.66 1.99 -8.98
N VAL A 4 -1.64 2.45 -8.20
CA VAL A 4 -2.07 3.84 -8.17
C VAL A 4 -1.50 4.49 -6.94
N GLU A 5 -0.47 5.34 -7.10
CA GLU A 5 0.26 5.98 -6.02
C GLU A 5 1.01 4.99 -5.11
N ASN A 6 1.83 5.52 -4.21
CA ASN A 6 2.58 4.73 -3.24
C ASN A 6 2.53 5.37 -1.85
N GLU A 7 1.92 4.67 -0.89
CA GLU A 7 1.87 5.08 0.53
C GLU A 7 1.41 6.54 0.75
N TYR A 8 0.49 6.99 -0.09
CA TYR A 8 0.04 8.39 -0.06
C TYR A 8 -0.51 8.80 1.31
N GLY A 9 -1.13 7.89 2.03
CA GLY A 9 -1.65 8.13 3.36
C GLY A 9 -0.60 8.50 4.41
N ALA A 10 0.68 8.26 4.14
CA ALA A 10 1.77 8.73 4.98
C ALA A 10 2.05 10.25 4.81
N PHE A 11 1.58 10.85 3.73
CA PHE A 11 1.86 12.25 3.38
C PHE A 11 0.63 13.15 3.50
N ALA A 12 -0.54 12.66 3.12
CA ALA A 12 -1.73 13.48 3.07
C ALA A 12 -3.03 12.66 3.11
N GLU A 13 -4.14 13.38 3.22
CA GLU A 13 -5.49 12.84 3.18
C GLU A 13 -6.29 13.56 2.09
N ASN A 14 -6.16 13.10 0.86
CA ASN A 14 -6.91 13.64 -0.26
C ASN A 14 -7.36 12.53 -1.20
N LYS A 15 -8.52 11.96 -0.91
CA LYS A 15 -9.13 10.89 -1.70
C LYS A 15 -9.43 11.32 -3.15
N ALA A 16 -9.71 12.59 -3.37
CA ALA A 16 -9.95 13.14 -4.71
C ALA A 16 -8.66 13.13 -5.57
N TYR A 17 -7.52 13.38 -4.96
CA TYR A 17 -6.23 13.26 -5.64
C TYR A 17 -5.97 11.82 -6.11
N ILE A 18 -6.13 10.84 -5.24
CA ILE A 18 -5.98 9.42 -5.60
C ILE A 18 -6.95 9.04 -6.72
N GLY A 19 -8.19 9.50 -6.65
CA GLY A 19 -9.19 9.31 -7.70
C GLY A 19 -8.78 9.90 -9.03
N ALA A 20 -8.18 11.09 -9.04
CA ALA A 20 -7.67 11.73 -10.26
C ALA A 20 -6.51 10.93 -10.88
N ILE A 21 -5.57 10.45 -10.08
CA ILE A 21 -4.47 9.59 -10.56
C ILE A 21 -5.02 8.28 -11.13
N ARG A 22 -5.97 7.63 -10.46
CA ARG A 22 -6.65 6.43 -10.97
C ARG A 22 -7.25 6.69 -12.35
N ASP A 23 -7.96 7.80 -12.52
CA ASP A 23 -8.63 8.15 -13.77
C ASP A 23 -7.62 8.38 -14.89
N ILE A 24 -6.51 9.07 -14.62
CA ILE A 24 -5.40 9.25 -15.56
C ILE A 24 -4.80 7.90 -15.98
N VAL A 25 -4.58 7.00 -15.04
CA VAL A 25 -4.06 5.65 -15.33
C VAL A 25 -5.00 4.89 -16.26
N LYS A 26 -6.31 4.92 -15.99
CA LYS A 26 -7.32 4.29 -16.85
C LYS A 26 -7.36 4.90 -18.26
N GLU A 27 -7.37 6.23 -18.35
CA GLU A 27 -7.36 6.96 -19.62
C GLU A 27 -6.09 6.73 -20.44
N SER A 28 -4.99 6.39 -19.77
CA SER A 28 -3.70 6.06 -20.40
C SER A 28 -3.65 4.63 -20.97
N GLY A 29 -4.74 3.88 -20.92
CA GLY A 29 -4.85 2.54 -21.51
C GLY A 29 -4.72 1.38 -20.53
N PHE A 30 -4.73 1.64 -19.20
CA PHE A 30 -4.66 0.60 -18.17
C PHE A 30 -6.03 0.32 -17.52
N ASP A 31 -7.11 0.47 -18.28
CA ASP A 31 -8.47 0.24 -17.82
C ASP A 31 -8.90 -1.24 -17.83
N ASP A 32 -8.16 -2.09 -18.54
CA ASP A 32 -8.38 -3.53 -18.65
C ASP A 32 -7.54 -4.38 -17.66
N VAL A 33 -6.76 -3.75 -16.80
CA VAL A 33 -5.92 -4.42 -15.81
C VAL A 33 -6.37 -4.12 -14.37
N GLN A 34 -6.08 -5.03 -13.45
CA GLN A 34 -6.36 -4.78 -12.04
C GLN A 34 -5.51 -3.63 -11.52
N LEU A 35 -6.16 -2.56 -11.09
CA LEU A 35 -5.52 -1.46 -10.37
C LEU A 35 -5.53 -1.72 -8.87
N PHE A 36 -4.48 -1.28 -8.18
CA PHE A 36 -4.37 -1.43 -6.74
C PHE A 36 -3.72 -0.24 -6.05
N GLN A 37 -4.05 -0.05 -4.78
CA GLN A 37 -3.37 0.87 -3.88
C GLN A 37 -2.52 0.08 -2.90
N CYS A 38 -1.35 0.60 -2.54
CA CYS A 38 -0.57 0.10 -1.43
C CYS A 38 -0.40 1.18 -0.36
N ASP A 39 -0.59 0.80 0.89
CA ASP A 39 -0.42 1.68 2.04
C ASP A 39 -0.31 0.86 3.33
N TRP A 40 -0.06 1.53 4.43
CA TRP A 40 -0.26 0.96 5.76
C TRP A 40 -1.76 0.73 6.00
N SER A 41 -2.12 -0.35 6.66
CA SER A 41 -3.52 -0.74 6.87
C SER A 41 -4.40 0.37 7.47
N SER A 42 -3.82 1.20 8.33
CA SER A 42 -4.50 2.33 8.99
C SER A 42 -4.92 3.46 8.04
N ASN A 43 -4.26 3.59 6.89
CA ASN A 43 -4.46 4.71 5.98
C ASN A 43 -5.64 4.51 5.02
N PHE A 44 -6.07 3.27 4.80
CA PHE A 44 -7.15 2.97 3.86
C PHE A 44 -8.51 3.53 4.27
N LYS A 45 -8.77 3.70 5.56
CA LYS A 45 -10.02 4.34 6.03
C LYS A 45 -10.21 5.76 5.49
N LYS A 46 -9.10 6.46 5.22
CA LYS A 46 -9.09 7.85 4.78
C LYS A 46 -8.94 7.99 3.26
N ASN A 47 -8.06 7.19 2.67
CA ASN A 47 -7.63 7.35 1.28
C ASN A 47 -7.98 6.17 0.37
N GLY A 48 -8.53 5.08 0.91
CA GLY A 48 -8.88 3.90 0.11
C GLY A 48 -10.02 4.18 -0.88
N LEU A 49 -9.81 3.83 -2.15
CA LEU A 49 -10.85 3.84 -3.18
C LEU A 49 -11.48 2.45 -3.26
N ASP A 50 -12.82 2.40 -3.31
CA ASP A 50 -13.56 1.14 -3.25
C ASP A 50 -13.41 0.27 -4.50
N ASP A 51 -13.10 0.88 -5.64
CA ASP A 51 -12.89 0.19 -6.92
C ASP A 51 -11.45 -0.32 -7.15
N LEU A 52 -10.54 -0.04 -6.21
CA LEU A 52 -9.17 -0.54 -6.25
C LEU A 52 -8.98 -1.71 -5.28
N LEU A 53 -8.07 -2.61 -5.63
CA LEU A 53 -7.59 -3.60 -4.67
C LEU A 53 -6.69 -2.92 -3.63
N TRP A 54 -6.93 -3.17 -2.35
CA TRP A 54 -6.07 -2.65 -1.28
C TRP A 54 -5.02 -3.68 -0.89
N THR A 55 -3.78 -3.29 -0.96
CA THR A 55 -2.63 -4.11 -0.58
C THR A 55 -1.82 -3.41 0.50
N ILE A 56 -1.20 -4.18 1.37
CA ILE A 56 -0.41 -3.60 2.47
C ILE A 56 1.08 -3.67 2.19
N ASN A 57 1.80 -2.70 2.74
CA ASN A 57 3.26 -2.71 2.84
C ASN A 57 3.64 -3.05 4.27
N VAL A 58 4.60 -3.94 4.45
CA VAL A 58 5.08 -4.37 5.77
C VAL A 58 6.60 -4.47 5.80
N GLY A 59 7.17 -4.05 6.92
CA GLY A 59 8.61 -4.11 7.15
C GLY A 59 9.01 -5.17 8.15
N ALA A 60 10.31 -5.33 8.33
CA ALA A 60 10.90 -6.18 9.36
C ALA A 60 10.39 -5.82 10.74
N GLY A 61 10.01 -6.82 11.53
CA GLY A 61 9.44 -6.64 12.87
C GLY A 61 7.96 -6.24 12.91
N SER A 62 7.32 -6.04 11.76
CA SER A 62 5.89 -5.76 11.70
C SER A 62 5.07 -6.99 12.10
N ASN A 63 3.99 -6.78 12.86
CA ASN A 63 3.03 -7.84 13.10
C ASN A 63 2.11 -8.01 11.89
N ILE A 64 2.48 -8.89 10.97
CA ILE A 64 1.77 -9.14 9.72
C ILE A 64 0.31 -9.54 9.96
N LYS A 65 0.06 -10.39 10.98
CA LYS A 65 -1.31 -10.83 11.31
C LYS A 65 -2.19 -9.64 11.69
N SER A 66 -1.69 -8.71 12.51
CA SER A 66 -2.46 -7.54 12.92
C SER A 66 -2.72 -6.58 11.76
N GLN A 67 -1.75 -6.42 10.84
CA GLN A 67 -1.93 -5.60 9.66
C GLN A 67 -3.01 -6.16 8.73
N PHE A 68 -3.00 -7.45 8.46
CA PHE A 68 -4.05 -8.08 7.66
C PHE A 68 -5.40 -8.11 8.38
N ALA A 69 -5.43 -8.28 9.70
CA ALA A 69 -6.67 -8.20 10.47
C ALA A 69 -7.30 -6.80 10.37
N ALA A 70 -6.50 -5.76 10.47
CA ALA A 70 -6.96 -4.38 10.31
C ALA A 70 -7.49 -4.10 8.88
N LEU A 71 -6.82 -4.64 7.86
CA LEU A 71 -7.30 -4.56 6.48
C LEU A 71 -8.66 -5.27 6.30
N LYS A 72 -8.81 -6.46 6.84
CA LYS A 72 -10.07 -7.23 6.82
C LYS A 72 -11.19 -6.52 7.58
N GLU A 73 -10.89 -5.89 8.70
CA GLU A 73 -11.87 -5.11 9.46
C GLU A 73 -12.36 -3.90 8.64
N ALA A 74 -11.45 -3.22 7.95
CA ALA A 74 -11.79 -2.08 7.09
C ALA A 74 -12.56 -2.50 5.82
N ARG A 75 -12.27 -3.67 5.28
CA ARG A 75 -12.86 -4.19 4.04
C ARG A 75 -12.95 -5.73 4.08
N PRO A 76 -14.04 -6.29 4.65
CA PRO A 76 -14.17 -7.75 4.86
C PRO A 76 -14.04 -8.61 3.60
N GLU A 77 -14.48 -8.10 2.46
CA GLU A 77 -14.46 -8.80 1.16
C GLU A 77 -13.10 -8.75 0.45
N THR A 78 -12.11 -8.04 1.02
CA THR A 78 -10.82 -7.86 0.33
C THR A 78 -9.99 -9.14 0.27
N THR A 79 -9.32 -9.33 -0.87
CA THR A 79 -8.24 -10.30 -1.00
C THR A 79 -7.01 -9.79 -0.24
N LEU A 80 -6.40 -10.64 0.57
CA LEU A 80 -5.20 -10.28 1.32
C LEU A 80 -3.97 -10.37 0.43
N MET A 81 -3.30 -9.24 0.26
CA MET A 81 -2.07 -9.14 -0.53
C MET A 81 -1.10 -8.16 0.12
N CYS A 82 0.17 -8.55 0.21
CA CYS A 82 1.28 -7.68 0.53
C CYS A 82 1.95 -7.25 -0.77
N SER A 83 2.03 -5.95 -1.01
CA SER A 83 2.66 -5.39 -2.22
C SER A 83 4.15 -5.13 -2.02
N GLU A 84 4.55 -4.76 -0.81
CA GLU A 84 5.95 -4.59 -0.44
C GLU A 84 6.25 -5.28 0.88
N PHE A 85 7.32 -6.04 0.90
CA PHE A 85 7.86 -6.63 2.12
C PHE A 85 9.35 -6.28 2.26
N TRP A 86 9.70 -5.60 3.36
CA TRP A 86 11.08 -5.23 3.63
C TRP A 86 11.69 -6.13 4.69
N SER A 87 12.67 -6.92 4.32
CA SER A 87 13.43 -7.77 5.26
C SER A 87 14.51 -6.99 6.03
N GLY A 88 14.75 -5.74 5.70
CA GLY A 88 15.74 -4.84 6.30
C GLY A 88 15.56 -3.42 5.77
N TRP A 89 16.59 -2.60 5.89
CA TRP A 89 16.59 -1.21 5.47
C TRP A 89 17.87 -0.84 4.73
N PHE A 90 17.95 0.40 4.25
CA PHE A 90 19.14 0.91 3.57
C PHE A 90 20.32 1.04 4.52
N ASP A 91 21.52 0.91 3.97
CA ASP A 91 22.73 1.43 4.60
C ASP A 91 22.81 2.95 4.36
N HIS A 92 23.05 3.72 5.42
CA HIS A 92 23.32 5.15 5.32
C HIS A 92 24.81 5.43 5.54
N TRP A 93 25.32 6.49 4.95
CA TRP A 93 26.70 6.90 5.15
C TRP A 93 26.97 7.18 6.63
N GLY A 94 28.02 6.53 7.18
CA GLY A 94 28.41 6.68 8.58
C GLY A 94 27.70 5.77 9.56
N ASP A 95 26.68 5.04 9.15
CA ASP A 95 25.97 4.09 9.98
C ASP A 95 26.59 2.68 9.88
N LYS A 96 26.25 1.82 10.84
CA LYS A 96 26.52 0.40 10.72
C LYS A 96 25.65 -0.22 9.61
N HIS A 97 26.18 -1.22 8.94
CA HIS A 97 25.40 -1.96 7.93
C HIS A 97 24.07 -2.47 8.50
N ALA A 98 23.00 -2.26 7.73
CA ALA A 98 21.69 -2.79 8.04
C ALA A 98 21.70 -4.33 8.01
N THR A 99 21.02 -4.93 8.96
CA THR A 99 20.87 -6.39 9.05
C THR A 99 19.48 -6.81 8.60
N ARG A 100 19.40 -7.94 7.90
CA ARG A 100 18.11 -8.55 7.59
C ARG A 100 17.54 -9.23 8.83
N SER A 101 16.25 -9.12 9.02
CA SER A 101 15.52 -10.03 9.89
C SER A 101 15.16 -11.31 9.13
N SER A 102 15.29 -12.41 9.80
CA SER A 102 14.84 -13.72 9.32
C SER A 102 13.35 -13.92 9.64
#